data_1f054bb82b55fb50606757031dca59d9
#
_entry.id   1f054bb82b55fb50606757031dca59d9
#
_cell.length_a   1.000
_cell.length_b   1.000
_cell.length_c   1.000
_cell.angle_alpha   90.00
_cell.angle_beta   90.00
_cell.angle_gamma   90.00
#
_symmetry.space_group_name_H-M   'P 1'
#
loop_
_entity.id
_entity.type
_entity.pdbx_description
1 polymer ?
#
loop_
_entity_poly.entity_id
_entity_poly.type
_entity_poly.pdbx_seq_one_letter_code
_entity_poly.pdbx_strand_id
1 'polypeptide(L)'
;MHCDPYSRITIRNLALLMLDTALDQEKIVEKGIDMTNFRWIIYKWDIEFLGEIKEGYDIQIQTKLTHTRKFYAYREFNVTKNGEILARARAVNMLIDIERLRPVKISENLEKAYGTDTISYKPPKVKYQEDLDPVGEIAIRLSDIDYNFHVNNAAYFDIIKEVIGIFDKDIQYIDIVYRNEIRDKKVVLGNMNKNGKEIDFSLTDPKKEKTYCLGKIRTYV
;
A
#
# COMPACT_ATOMS: atom_id res chain seq x y z
N MET A 1 8.39 -3.44 17.50
CA MET A 1 7.65 -2.60 16.52
C MET A 1 8.59 -1.49 16.09
N HIS A 2 8.78 -1.25 14.79
CA HIS A 2 9.62 -0.14 14.34
C HIS A 2 8.78 1.13 14.29
N CYS A 3 9.16 2.10 15.10
CA CYS A 3 8.48 3.38 15.24
C CYS A 3 9.34 4.52 14.70
N ASP A 4 8.70 5.65 14.43
CA ASP A 4 9.35 6.91 14.09
C ASP A 4 9.99 7.55 15.35
N PRO A 5 10.72 8.69 15.25
CA PRO A 5 11.29 9.38 16.39
C PRO A 5 10.28 9.86 17.45
N TYR A 6 9.00 9.83 17.14
CA TYR A 6 7.90 10.19 18.04
C TYR A 6 7.20 8.97 18.66
N SER A 7 7.86 7.80 18.61
CA SER A 7 7.33 6.51 19.09
C SER A 7 6.02 6.09 18.43
N ARG A 8 5.72 6.54 17.22
CA ARG A 8 4.57 6.11 16.43
C ARG A 8 4.99 5.06 15.40
N ILE A 9 4.10 4.10 15.14
CA ILE A 9 4.34 3.13 14.08
C ILE A 9 4.52 3.85 12.74
N THR A 10 5.54 3.46 11.97
CA THR A 10 5.69 3.98 10.60
C THR A 10 4.63 3.36 9.68
N ILE A 11 4.20 4.10 8.65
CA ILE A 11 3.25 3.59 7.64
C ILE A 11 3.80 2.32 6.99
N ARG A 12 5.12 2.28 6.70
CA ARG A 12 5.79 1.08 6.18
C ARG A 12 5.55 -0.13 7.06
N ASN A 13 5.78 -0.01 8.37
CA ASN A 13 5.64 -1.13 9.29
C ASN A 13 4.18 -1.53 9.48
N LEU A 14 3.27 -0.56 9.51
CA LEU A 14 1.83 -0.85 9.57
C LEU A 14 1.38 -1.62 8.32
N ALA A 15 1.82 -1.20 7.14
CA ALA A 15 1.53 -1.89 5.88
C ALA A 15 2.10 -3.33 5.87
N LEU A 16 3.31 -3.53 6.39
CA LEU A 16 3.90 -4.87 6.51
C LEU A 16 3.10 -5.77 7.45
N LEU A 17 2.69 -5.28 8.63
CA LEU A 17 1.84 -6.05 9.55
C LEU A 17 0.47 -6.41 8.94
N MET A 18 -0.13 -5.48 8.20
CA MET A 18 -1.37 -5.76 7.47
C MET A 18 -1.17 -6.81 6.38
N LEU A 19 -0.04 -6.75 5.66
CA LEU A 19 0.31 -7.75 4.65
C LEU A 19 0.54 -9.14 5.27
N ASP A 20 1.27 -9.23 6.38
CA ASP A 20 1.48 -10.49 7.08
C ASP A 20 0.15 -11.13 7.50
N THR A 21 -0.78 -10.30 8.03
CA THR A 21 -2.14 -10.76 8.38
C THR A 21 -2.89 -11.27 7.15
N ALA A 22 -2.75 -10.61 5.99
CA ALA A 22 -3.35 -11.05 4.74
C ALA A 22 -2.76 -12.37 4.24
N LEU A 23 -1.43 -12.50 4.26
CA LEU A 23 -0.72 -13.71 3.85
C LEU A 23 -1.08 -14.91 4.72
N ASP A 24 -1.30 -14.72 6.02
CA ASP A 24 -1.75 -15.80 6.91
C ASP A 24 -3.18 -16.25 6.56
N GLN A 25 -4.08 -15.33 6.20
CA GLN A 25 -5.39 -15.71 5.69
C GLN A 25 -5.28 -16.45 4.35
N GLU A 26 -4.44 -15.98 3.42
CA GLU A 26 -4.21 -16.61 2.11
C GLU A 26 -3.77 -18.06 2.24
N LYS A 27 -2.82 -18.36 3.13
CA LYS A 27 -2.35 -19.74 3.40
C LYS A 27 -3.48 -20.68 3.80
N ILE A 28 -4.49 -20.16 4.51
CA ILE A 28 -5.64 -20.95 4.98
C ILE A 28 -6.68 -21.11 3.86
N VAL A 29 -7.04 -19.99 3.23
CA VAL A 29 -8.15 -19.90 2.28
C VAL A 29 -7.79 -20.55 0.94
N GLU A 30 -6.54 -20.39 0.48
CA GLU A 30 -6.07 -20.91 -0.80
C GLU A 30 -5.61 -22.37 -0.73
N LYS A 31 -5.74 -23.00 0.45
CA LYS A 31 -5.36 -24.41 0.62
C LYS A 31 -6.15 -25.31 -0.33
N GLY A 32 -5.44 -25.99 -1.23
CA GLY A 32 -6.04 -26.87 -2.25
C GLY A 32 -6.46 -26.17 -3.54
N ILE A 33 -6.18 -24.86 -3.67
CA ILE A 33 -6.33 -24.13 -4.93
C ILE A 33 -4.96 -24.06 -5.60
N ASP A 34 -4.91 -24.40 -6.89
CA ASP A 34 -3.66 -24.28 -7.64
C ASP A 34 -3.33 -22.81 -7.95
N MET A 35 -2.33 -22.31 -7.23
CA MET A 35 -1.78 -20.95 -7.38
C MET A 35 -0.37 -20.95 -8.00
N THR A 36 0.08 -22.07 -8.58
CA THR A 36 1.46 -22.23 -9.07
C THR A 36 1.88 -21.12 -10.01
N ASN A 37 1.04 -20.76 -10.96
CA ASN A 37 1.30 -19.75 -11.98
C ASN A 37 0.64 -18.39 -11.65
N PHE A 38 0.06 -18.23 -10.50
CA PHE A 38 -0.66 -17.03 -10.13
C PHE A 38 -0.06 -16.36 -8.90
N ARG A 39 -0.09 -15.02 -8.87
CA ARG A 39 0.35 -14.23 -7.71
C ARG A 39 -0.57 -13.03 -7.54
N TRP A 40 -0.83 -12.71 -6.28
CA TRP A 40 -1.43 -11.45 -5.90
C TRP A 40 -0.36 -10.37 -5.89
N ILE A 41 -0.63 -9.26 -6.59
CA ILE A 41 0.17 -8.04 -6.47
C ILE A 41 -0.69 -6.92 -5.92
N ILE A 42 -0.10 -6.04 -5.14
CA ILE A 42 -0.79 -4.87 -4.63
C ILE A 42 -0.81 -3.82 -5.73
N TYR A 43 -2.01 -3.41 -6.12
CA TYR A 43 -2.23 -2.35 -7.09
C TYR A 43 -2.41 -0.99 -6.42
N LYS A 44 -3.08 -0.97 -5.24
CA LYS A 44 -3.41 0.27 -4.53
C LYS A 44 -3.49 0.03 -3.03
N TRP A 45 -3.07 1.04 -2.26
CA TRP A 45 -3.40 1.20 -0.84
C TRP A 45 -4.18 2.48 -0.60
N ASP A 46 -5.15 2.40 0.31
CA ASP A 46 -5.78 3.53 1.01
C ASP A 46 -5.60 3.26 2.50
N ILE A 47 -4.94 4.15 3.26
CA ILE A 47 -4.73 4.02 4.70
C ILE A 47 -5.17 5.30 5.38
N GLU A 48 -6.06 5.18 6.36
CA GLU A 48 -6.58 6.27 7.18
C GLU A 48 -6.25 6.04 8.65
N PHE A 49 -5.63 7.03 9.28
CA PHE A 49 -5.36 7.04 10.70
C PHE A 49 -6.48 7.78 11.43
N LEU A 50 -7.11 7.11 12.41
CA LEU A 50 -8.17 7.63 13.26
C LEU A 50 -7.64 7.94 14.66
N GLY A 51 -6.52 7.34 15.04
CA GLY A 51 -5.83 7.54 16.30
C GLY A 51 -4.34 7.22 16.19
N GLU A 52 -3.62 7.46 17.27
CA GLU A 52 -2.19 7.18 17.34
C GLU A 52 -1.93 5.71 17.65
N ILE A 53 -1.00 5.10 16.91
CA ILE A 53 -0.50 3.76 17.20
C ILE A 53 0.93 3.91 17.70
N LYS A 54 1.14 3.70 18.99
CA LYS A 54 2.43 3.93 19.65
C LYS A 54 3.17 2.65 19.99
N GLU A 55 4.47 2.79 20.21
CA GLU A 55 5.28 1.73 20.79
C GLU A 55 4.67 1.20 22.10
N GLY A 56 4.74 -0.13 22.31
CA GLY A 56 4.16 -0.79 23.47
C GLY A 56 2.64 -1.00 23.41
N TYR A 57 1.96 -0.56 22.34
CA TYR A 57 0.54 -0.88 22.17
C TYR A 57 0.37 -2.35 21.75
N ASP A 58 -0.53 -3.04 22.44
CA ASP A 58 -1.06 -4.32 21.98
C ASP A 58 -2.20 -4.03 20.99
N ILE A 59 -1.92 -4.25 19.70
CA ILE A 59 -2.86 -3.99 18.62
C ILE A 59 -3.33 -5.29 17.99
N GLN A 60 -4.58 -5.29 17.54
CA GLN A 60 -5.16 -6.37 16.76
C GLN A 60 -5.37 -5.88 15.33
N ILE A 61 -4.97 -6.69 14.35
CA ILE A 61 -5.21 -6.44 12.94
C ILE A 61 -6.18 -7.48 12.42
N GLN A 62 -7.30 -7.03 11.90
CA GLN A 62 -8.30 -7.86 11.24
C GLN A 62 -8.31 -7.55 9.76
N THR A 63 -8.43 -8.59 8.93
CA THR A 63 -8.55 -8.45 7.48
C THR A 63 -9.70 -9.26 6.94
N LYS A 64 -10.32 -8.77 5.88
CA LYS A 64 -11.34 -9.47 5.12
C LYS A 64 -11.30 -9.08 3.65
N LEU A 65 -11.56 -10.02 2.76
CA LEU A 65 -11.84 -9.73 1.37
C LEU A 65 -13.33 -9.39 1.25
N THR A 66 -13.65 -8.20 0.74
CA THR A 66 -15.04 -7.76 0.65
C THR A 66 -15.71 -8.17 -0.66
N HIS A 67 -15.01 -8.05 -1.77
CA HIS A 67 -15.52 -8.43 -3.09
C HIS A 67 -14.39 -8.53 -4.11
N THR A 68 -14.72 -9.11 -5.26
CA THR A 68 -13.83 -9.17 -6.42
C THR A 68 -14.48 -8.47 -7.61
N ARG A 69 -13.67 -8.02 -8.56
CA ARG A 69 -14.14 -7.48 -9.84
C ARG A 69 -13.12 -7.78 -10.93
N LYS A 70 -13.45 -8.70 -11.82
CA LYS A 70 -12.55 -9.18 -12.88
C LYS A 70 -11.27 -9.78 -12.29
N PHE A 71 -10.18 -9.05 -12.33
CA PHE A 71 -8.87 -9.44 -11.80
C PHE A 71 -8.49 -8.68 -10.51
N TYR A 72 -9.37 -7.83 -10.00
CA TYR A 72 -9.16 -7.10 -8.75
C TYR A 72 -9.89 -7.77 -7.58
N ALA A 73 -9.19 -7.84 -6.45
CA ALA A 73 -9.74 -8.23 -5.14
C ALA A 73 -9.60 -7.06 -4.17
N TYR A 74 -10.68 -6.73 -3.47
CA TYR A 74 -10.74 -5.61 -2.54
C TYR A 74 -10.71 -6.15 -1.12
N ARG A 75 -9.67 -5.79 -0.39
CA ARG A 75 -9.39 -6.24 0.97
C ARG A 75 -9.42 -5.07 1.93
N GLU A 76 -10.15 -5.20 3.03
CA GLU A 76 -10.18 -4.23 4.11
C GLU A 76 -9.38 -4.71 5.30
N PHE A 77 -8.86 -3.73 6.05
CA PHE A 77 -8.15 -3.93 7.31
C PHE A 77 -8.69 -2.97 8.36
N ASN A 78 -8.83 -3.47 9.59
CA ASN A 78 -9.03 -2.65 10.79
C ASN A 78 -7.88 -2.93 11.76
N VAL A 79 -7.28 -1.87 12.26
CA VAL A 79 -6.26 -1.92 13.30
C VAL A 79 -6.90 -1.38 14.57
N THR A 80 -6.99 -2.21 15.60
CA THR A 80 -7.70 -1.88 16.83
C THR A 80 -6.82 -2.04 18.07
N LYS A 81 -7.14 -1.28 19.11
CA LYS A 81 -6.63 -1.45 20.46
C LYS A 81 -7.81 -1.39 21.43
N ASN A 82 -7.98 -2.43 22.25
CA ASN A 82 -9.08 -2.52 23.22
C ASN A 82 -10.49 -2.30 22.58
N GLY A 83 -10.67 -2.71 21.33
CA GLY A 83 -11.91 -2.51 20.58
C GLY A 83 -12.07 -1.15 19.87
N GLU A 84 -11.19 -0.19 20.12
CA GLU A 84 -11.16 1.10 19.42
C GLU A 84 -10.38 0.98 18.12
N ILE A 85 -10.94 1.50 17.01
CA ILE A 85 -10.28 1.50 15.70
C ILE A 85 -9.30 2.67 15.63
N LEU A 86 -8.00 2.37 15.51
CA LEU A 86 -6.93 3.35 15.39
C LEU A 86 -6.54 3.61 13.94
N ALA A 87 -6.71 2.63 13.05
CA ALA A 87 -6.51 2.83 11.62
C ALA A 87 -7.44 1.91 10.80
N ARG A 88 -7.77 2.36 9.61
CA ARG A 88 -8.46 1.58 8.58
C ARG A 88 -7.64 1.58 7.32
N ALA A 89 -7.69 0.49 6.58
CA ALA A 89 -7.07 0.46 5.27
C ALA A 89 -7.88 -0.37 4.28
N ARG A 90 -7.68 -0.07 3.01
CA ARG A 90 -8.12 -0.89 1.89
C ARG A 90 -6.96 -1.13 0.94
N ALA A 91 -6.66 -2.40 0.69
CA ALA A 91 -5.81 -2.80 -0.41
C ALA A 91 -6.67 -3.23 -1.61
N VAL A 92 -6.23 -2.85 -2.80
CA VAL A 92 -6.71 -3.43 -4.05
C VAL A 92 -5.61 -4.32 -4.56
N ASN A 93 -5.85 -5.61 -4.54
CA ASN A 93 -4.94 -6.62 -5.08
C ASN A 93 -5.34 -6.97 -6.51
N MET A 94 -4.39 -7.33 -7.33
CA MET A 94 -4.60 -7.77 -8.70
C MET A 94 -3.99 -9.17 -8.87
N LEU A 95 -4.78 -10.10 -9.42
CA LEU A 95 -4.27 -11.43 -9.72
C LEU A 95 -3.56 -11.40 -11.06
N ILE A 96 -2.30 -11.84 -11.09
CA ILE A 96 -1.48 -11.93 -12.30
C ILE A 96 -1.04 -13.36 -12.58
N ASP A 97 -0.96 -13.69 -13.86
CA ASP A 97 -0.27 -14.86 -14.39
C ASP A 97 1.22 -14.50 -14.52
N ILE A 98 2.08 -15.19 -13.77
CA ILE A 98 3.52 -14.89 -13.73
C ILE A 98 4.28 -15.38 -14.97
N GLU A 99 3.75 -16.32 -15.74
CA GLU A 99 4.32 -16.76 -17.01
C GLU A 99 4.01 -15.77 -18.14
N ARG A 100 2.74 -15.31 -18.17
CA ARG A 100 2.25 -14.39 -19.22
C ARG A 100 2.42 -12.92 -18.87
N LEU A 101 2.82 -12.62 -17.62
CA LEU A 101 3.01 -11.28 -17.08
C LEU A 101 1.79 -10.35 -17.31
N ARG A 102 0.59 -10.87 -17.08
CA ARG A 102 -0.65 -10.12 -17.32
C ARG A 102 -1.73 -10.43 -16.26
N PRO A 103 -2.65 -9.50 -16.02
CA PRO A 103 -3.80 -9.75 -15.15
C PRO A 103 -4.69 -10.87 -15.67
N VAL A 104 -5.19 -11.70 -14.77
CA VAL A 104 -6.12 -12.79 -15.05
C VAL A 104 -7.39 -12.64 -14.24
N LYS A 105 -8.51 -13.09 -14.81
CA LYS A 105 -9.78 -13.11 -14.11
C LYS A 105 -9.69 -14.05 -12.91
N ILE A 106 -10.16 -13.60 -11.77
CA ILE A 106 -10.26 -14.40 -10.55
C ILE A 106 -11.24 -15.54 -10.82
N SER A 107 -10.84 -16.77 -10.51
CA SER A 107 -11.68 -17.95 -10.73
C SER A 107 -12.82 -18.00 -9.71
N GLU A 108 -13.93 -18.64 -10.09
CA GLU A 108 -15.08 -18.85 -9.20
C GLU A 108 -14.70 -19.64 -7.95
N ASN A 109 -13.76 -20.59 -8.05
CA ASN A 109 -13.27 -21.35 -6.92
C ASN A 109 -12.55 -20.45 -5.91
N LEU A 110 -11.73 -19.54 -6.40
CA LEU A 110 -11.01 -18.58 -5.57
C LEU A 110 -11.99 -17.57 -4.95
N GLU A 111 -12.96 -17.07 -5.70
CA GLU A 111 -14.02 -16.20 -5.18
C GLU A 111 -14.84 -16.88 -4.08
N LYS A 112 -15.21 -18.15 -4.29
CA LYS A 112 -15.96 -18.94 -3.28
C LYS A 112 -15.13 -19.22 -2.03
N ALA A 113 -13.83 -19.49 -2.18
CA ALA A 113 -12.94 -19.78 -1.05
C ALA A 113 -12.79 -18.56 -0.12
N TYR A 114 -12.64 -17.37 -0.68
CA TYR A 114 -12.59 -16.14 0.11
C TYR A 114 -13.96 -15.69 0.62
N GLY A 115 -15.02 -16.05 -0.08
CA GLY A 115 -16.36 -15.54 0.16
C GLY A 115 -16.48 -14.05 -0.20
N THR A 116 -17.60 -13.46 0.20
CA THR A 116 -17.85 -12.02 0.10
C THR A 116 -18.28 -11.50 1.45
N ASP A 117 -17.86 -10.29 1.80
CA ASP A 117 -18.23 -9.65 3.05
C ASP A 117 -18.76 -8.23 2.80
N THR A 118 -19.39 -7.66 3.80
CA THR A 118 -19.89 -6.29 3.74
C THR A 118 -18.75 -5.29 3.68
N ILE A 119 -18.88 -4.28 2.81
CA ILE A 119 -17.95 -3.16 2.74
C ILE A 119 -18.16 -2.30 3.98
N SER A 120 -17.15 -2.23 4.85
CA SER A 120 -17.18 -1.42 6.07
C SER A 120 -16.38 -0.11 5.95
N TYR A 121 -15.46 -0.06 4.98
CA TYR A 121 -14.65 1.12 4.72
C TYR A 121 -14.71 1.53 3.24
N LYS A 122 -15.11 2.79 3.00
CA LYS A 122 -15.11 3.40 1.67
C LYS A 122 -14.14 4.58 1.69
N PRO A 123 -12.89 4.40 1.22
CA PRO A 123 -11.94 5.49 1.17
C PRO A 123 -12.44 6.61 0.25
N PRO A 124 -11.93 7.83 0.43
CA PRO A 124 -12.25 8.96 -0.43
C PRO A 124 -11.99 8.65 -1.91
N LYS A 125 -12.80 9.23 -2.79
CA LYS A 125 -12.48 9.21 -4.22
C LYS A 125 -11.37 10.21 -4.47
N VAL A 126 -10.21 9.72 -4.90
CA VAL A 126 -9.05 10.55 -5.21
C VAL A 126 -8.96 10.77 -6.71
N LYS A 127 -8.79 12.04 -7.10
CA LYS A 127 -8.39 12.41 -8.45
C LYS A 127 -6.90 12.69 -8.44
N TYR A 128 -6.14 11.91 -9.20
CA TYR A 128 -4.70 12.04 -9.27
C TYR A 128 -4.29 13.15 -10.24
N GLN A 129 -3.27 13.90 -9.85
CA GLN A 129 -2.57 14.84 -10.72
C GLN A 129 -1.33 14.12 -11.27
N GLU A 130 -1.10 14.25 -12.58
CA GLU A 130 0.04 13.61 -13.25
C GLU A 130 1.17 14.61 -13.48
N ASP A 131 0.84 15.90 -13.64
CA ASP A 131 1.82 16.96 -13.81
C ASP A 131 2.15 17.60 -12.47
N LEU A 132 3.21 17.10 -11.84
CA LEU A 132 3.70 17.52 -10.54
C LEU A 132 5.11 18.12 -10.65
N ASP A 133 5.40 19.09 -9.77
CA ASP A 133 6.71 19.74 -9.73
C ASP A 133 7.77 18.79 -9.18
N PRO A 134 8.96 18.71 -9.79
CA PRO A 134 10.05 17.90 -9.30
C PRO A 134 10.59 18.48 -8.00
N VAL A 135 10.78 17.59 -7.01
CA VAL A 135 11.37 17.95 -5.71
C VAL A 135 12.86 17.61 -5.67
N GLY A 136 13.21 16.43 -6.17
CA GLY A 136 14.59 15.95 -6.17
C GLY A 136 14.71 14.45 -6.42
N GLU A 137 15.95 14.02 -6.59
CA GLU A 137 16.28 12.62 -6.78
C GLU A 137 16.48 11.92 -5.44
N ILE A 138 15.90 10.73 -5.30
CA ILE A 138 16.01 9.89 -4.11
C ILE A 138 16.74 8.61 -4.47
N ALA A 139 17.79 8.30 -3.70
CA ALA A 139 18.52 7.05 -3.86
C ALA A 139 17.72 5.85 -3.34
N ILE A 140 17.65 4.79 -4.12
CA ILE A 140 17.10 3.49 -3.70
C ILE A 140 18.18 2.77 -2.89
N ARG A 141 17.84 2.37 -1.65
CA ARG A 141 18.72 1.64 -0.75
C ARG A 141 18.63 0.14 -1.01
N LEU A 142 19.68 -0.60 -0.70
CA LEU A 142 19.64 -2.07 -0.76
C LEU A 142 18.53 -2.65 0.16
N SER A 143 18.27 -2.00 1.30
CA SER A 143 17.20 -2.38 2.24
C SER A 143 15.78 -2.13 1.72
N ASP A 144 15.63 -1.44 0.60
CA ASP A 144 14.32 -1.21 -0.03
C ASP A 144 13.96 -2.34 -1.00
N ILE A 145 14.94 -3.17 -1.38
CA ILE A 145 14.78 -4.24 -2.37
C ILE A 145 14.39 -5.54 -1.67
N ASP A 146 13.37 -6.20 -2.19
CA ASP A 146 12.89 -7.49 -1.69
C ASP A 146 13.53 -8.70 -2.41
N TYR A 147 13.13 -9.90 -2.03
CA TYR A 147 13.62 -11.16 -2.60
C TYR A 147 13.26 -11.34 -4.10
N ASN A 148 12.33 -10.56 -4.65
CA ASN A 148 12.00 -10.55 -6.08
C ASN A 148 12.90 -9.58 -6.87
N PHE A 149 13.90 -8.97 -6.23
CA PHE A 149 14.77 -7.94 -6.81
C PHE A 149 14.02 -6.67 -7.25
N HIS A 150 12.93 -6.35 -6.56
CA HIS A 150 12.17 -5.11 -6.75
C HIS A 150 12.17 -4.29 -5.48
N VAL A 151 11.92 -2.99 -5.60
CA VAL A 151 11.60 -2.19 -4.42
C VAL A 151 10.31 -2.73 -3.81
N ASN A 152 10.40 -3.14 -2.54
CA ASN A 152 9.24 -3.63 -1.78
C ASN A 152 8.14 -2.56 -1.74
N ASN A 153 6.88 -2.96 -1.96
CA ASN A 153 5.75 -2.03 -1.99
C ASN A 153 5.63 -1.18 -0.72
N ALA A 154 5.98 -1.72 0.44
CA ALA A 154 5.98 -0.95 1.68
C ALA A 154 7.15 0.05 1.78
N ALA A 155 8.27 -0.17 1.08
CA ALA A 155 9.40 0.77 1.04
C ALA A 155 9.06 2.06 0.30
N TYR A 156 8.09 2.03 -0.60
CA TYR A 156 7.62 3.25 -1.27
C TYR A 156 7.12 4.31 -0.28
N PHE A 157 6.53 3.91 0.85
CA PHE A 157 6.09 4.86 1.87
C PHE A 157 7.26 5.65 2.47
N ASP A 158 8.41 5.02 2.70
CA ASP A 158 9.60 5.71 3.19
C ASP A 158 10.15 6.66 2.12
N ILE A 159 10.25 6.20 0.87
CA ILE A 159 10.74 7.02 -0.26
C ILE A 159 9.83 8.25 -0.46
N ILE A 160 8.51 8.07 -0.39
CA ILE A 160 7.55 9.17 -0.51
C ILE A 160 7.71 10.18 0.63
N LYS A 161 7.93 9.74 1.86
CA LYS A 161 8.16 10.64 2.99
C LYS A 161 9.43 11.49 2.83
N GLU A 162 10.51 10.91 2.29
CA GLU A 162 11.71 11.65 1.94
C GLU A 162 11.44 12.74 0.90
N VAL A 163 10.61 12.44 -0.13
CA VAL A 163 10.19 13.41 -1.13
C VAL A 163 9.40 14.56 -0.52
N ILE A 164 8.48 14.25 0.38
CA ILE A 164 7.52 15.22 0.93
C ILE A 164 8.11 15.96 2.13
N GLY A 165 9.10 15.38 2.83
CA GLY A 165 9.73 15.98 4.01
C GLY A 165 8.83 16.01 5.23
N ILE A 166 7.98 14.98 5.46
CA ILE A 166 7.09 14.90 6.62
C ILE A 166 7.29 13.59 7.39
N PHE A 167 6.90 13.58 8.66
CA PHE A 167 6.90 12.38 9.50
C PHE A 167 5.55 11.66 9.44
N ASP A 168 5.55 10.35 9.76
CA ASP A 168 4.34 9.53 9.82
C ASP A 168 3.26 10.14 10.74
N LYS A 169 3.66 10.79 11.83
CA LYS A 169 2.74 11.46 12.77
C LYS A 169 1.87 12.54 12.16
N ASP A 170 2.32 13.15 11.08
CA ASP A 170 1.63 14.27 10.43
C ASP A 170 0.60 13.77 9.40
N ILE A 171 0.64 12.49 9.06
CA ILE A 171 -0.20 11.89 8.04
C ILE A 171 -1.51 11.39 8.65
N GLN A 172 -2.63 11.94 8.18
CA GLN A 172 -3.99 11.48 8.51
C GLN A 172 -4.46 10.41 7.52
N TYR A 173 -4.15 10.58 6.26
CA TYR A 173 -4.57 9.69 5.18
C TYR A 173 -3.50 9.64 4.11
N ILE A 174 -3.27 8.46 3.57
CA ILE A 174 -2.42 8.24 2.41
C ILE A 174 -3.10 7.26 1.44
N ASP A 175 -3.04 7.61 0.17
CA ASP A 175 -3.47 6.81 -0.95
C ASP A 175 -2.28 6.67 -1.90
N ILE A 176 -2.02 5.46 -2.38
CA ILE A 176 -0.95 5.18 -3.33
C ILE A 176 -1.41 4.16 -4.35
N VAL A 177 -1.19 4.46 -5.63
CA VAL A 177 -1.38 3.56 -6.77
C VAL A 177 -0.03 3.19 -7.36
N TYR A 178 0.26 1.91 -7.42
CA TYR A 178 1.46 1.37 -8.06
C TYR A 178 1.21 1.20 -9.56
N ARG A 179 2.09 1.74 -10.39
CA ARG A 179 1.98 1.71 -11.86
C ARG A 179 3.01 0.80 -12.49
N ASN A 180 4.23 0.91 -12.02
CA ASN A 180 5.37 0.13 -12.50
C ASN A 180 6.28 -0.22 -11.33
N GLU A 181 6.95 -1.36 -11.44
CA GLU A 181 7.95 -1.77 -10.47
C GLU A 181 9.25 -0.96 -10.65
N ILE A 182 9.91 -0.64 -9.55
CA ILE A 182 11.27 -0.12 -9.56
C ILE A 182 12.20 -1.33 -9.50
N ARG A 183 12.86 -1.60 -10.63
CA ARG A 183 13.90 -2.62 -10.79
C ARG A 183 15.19 -1.94 -11.21
N ASP A 184 16.34 -2.44 -10.78
CA ASP A 184 17.67 -2.03 -11.26
C ASP A 184 17.90 -0.51 -11.31
N LYS A 185 17.14 0.26 -10.53
CA LYS A 185 17.28 1.71 -10.45
C LYS A 185 17.99 2.08 -9.17
N LYS A 186 19.00 2.94 -9.32
CA LYS A 186 19.71 3.50 -8.18
C LYS A 186 19.05 4.77 -7.65
N VAL A 187 18.27 5.44 -8.50
CA VAL A 187 17.68 6.75 -8.23
C VAL A 187 16.30 6.84 -8.86
N VAL A 188 15.37 7.47 -8.16
CA VAL A 188 14.05 7.88 -8.66
C VAL A 188 13.86 9.38 -8.46
N LEU A 189 13.06 10.00 -9.31
CA LEU A 189 12.68 11.40 -9.16
C LEU A 189 11.37 11.49 -8.37
N GLY A 190 11.43 12.22 -7.26
CA GLY A 190 10.25 12.61 -6.49
C GLY A 190 9.60 13.86 -7.05
N ASN A 191 8.29 13.86 -7.17
CA ASN A 191 7.50 15.00 -7.59
C ASN A 191 6.36 15.22 -6.61
N MET A 192 6.00 16.48 -6.34
CA MET A 192 4.85 16.81 -5.51
C MET A 192 4.25 18.18 -5.79
N ASN A 193 2.97 18.33 -5.48
CA ASN A 193 2.29 19.62 -5.33
C ASN A 193 1.53 19.64 -4.00
N LYS A 194 1.67 20.72 -3.23
CA LYS A 194 1.00 20.90 -1.94
C LYS A 194 -0.08 21.97 -2.05
N ASN A 195 -1.29 21.62 -1.62
CA ASN A 195 -2.42 22.53 -1.53
C ASN A 195 -3.08 22.41 -0.14
N GLY A 196 -2.70 23.30 0.76
CA GLY A 196 -3.13 23.25 2.16
C GLY A 196 -2.71 21.94 2.84
N LYS A 197 -3.68 21.14 3.27
CA LYS A 197 -3.46 19.85 3.93
C LYS A 197 -3.33 18.67 2.96
N GLU A 198 -3.55 18.88 1.69
CA GLU A 198 -3.44 17.85 0.66
C GLU A 198 -2.12 17.97 -0.09
N ILE A 199 -1.48 16.84 -0.32
CA ILE A 199 -0.22 16.72 -1.05
C ILE A 199 -0.42 15.63 -2.10
N ASP A 200 -0.37 16.03 -3.37
CA ASP A 200 -0.26 15.11 -4.48
C ASP A 200 1.21 14.75 -4.68
N PHE A 201 1.53 13.48 -4.91
CA PHE A 201 2.89 13.02 -5.12
C PHE A 201 3.00 11.99 -6.23
N SER A 202 4.18 11.86 -6.80
CA SER A 202 4.55 10.75 -7.67
C SER A 202 6.04 10.43 -7.57
N LEU A 203 6.37 9.17 -7.88
CA LEU A 203 7.73 8.73 -8.13
C LEU A 203 7.86 8.35 -9.61
N THR A 204 8.83 8.92 -10.28
CA THR A 204 9.10 8.68 -11.70
C THR A 204 10.55 8.29 -11.91
N ASP A 205 10.90 7.82 -13.09
CA ASP A 205 12.29 7.81 -13.50
C ASP A 205 12.78 9.26 -13.69
N PRO A 206 14.11 9.52 -13.66
CA PRO A 206 14.64 10.88 -13.75
C PRO A 206 14.28 11.63 -15.03
N LYS A 207 13.93 10.91 -16.11
CA LYS A 207 13.50 11.51 -17.38
C LYS A 207 11.98 11.74 -17.46
N LYS A 208 11.22 11.33 -16.43
CA LYS A 208 9.74 11.34 -16.38
C LYS A 208 9.06 10.52 -17.50
N GLU A 209 9.77 9.55 -18.08
CA GLU A 209 9.22 8.66 -19.09
C GLU A 209 8.38 7.52 -18.48
N LYS A 210 8.65 7.19 -17.21
CA LYS A 210 8.00 6.11 -16.50
C LYS A 210 7.56 6.54 -15.10
N THR A 211 6.27 6.41 -14.79
CA THR A 211 5.72 6.60 -13.44
C THR A 211 5.72 5.28 -12.69
N TYR A 212 6.34 5.25 -11.50
CA TYR A 212 6.36 4.07 -10.62
C TYR A 212 5.16 4.03 -9.70
N CYS A 213 4.87 5.14 -9.05
CA CYS A 213 3.65 5.29 -8.27
C CYS A 213 3.18 6.75 -8.28
N LEU A 214 1.94 6.95 -7.89
CA LEU A 214 1.36 8.26 -7.63
C LEU A 214 0.29 8.14 -6.54
N GLY A 215 -0.02 9.25 -5.91
CA GLY A 215 -1.00 9.23 -4.83
C GLY A 215 -1.24 10.58 -4.22
N LYS A 216 -1.93 10.52 -3.09
CA LYS A 216 -2.29 11.71 -2.31
C LYS A 216 -2.09 11.45 -0.83
N ILE A 217 -1.61 12.46 -0.12
CA ILE A 217 -1.57 12.50 1.33
C ILE A 217 -2.47 13.64 1.82
N ARG A 218 -3.17 13.38 2.93
CA ARG A 218 -3.79 14.42 3.76
C ARG A 218 -3.09 14.45 5.10
N THR A 219 -2.71 15.66 5.53
CA THR A 219 -2.08 15.90 6.82
C THR A 219 -3.08 16.38 7.86
N TYR A 220 -2.76 16.22 9.16
CA TYR A 220 -3.53 16.79 10.25
C TYR A 220 -3.42 18.31 10.31
N VAL A 221 -2.28 18.87 9.92
CA VAL A 221 -1.93 20.30 10.01
C VAL A 221 -1.74 20.92 8.65
#